data_c801b24b2edb6be9ad4f82864de111b5
#
_entry.id   c801b24b2edb6be9ad4f82864de111b5
#
_cell.length_a   1.000
_cell.length_b   1.000
_cell.length_c   1.000
_cell.angle_alpha   90.00
_cell.angle_beta   90.00
_cell.angle_gamma   90.00
#
_symmetry.space_group_name_H-M   'P 1'
#
loop_
_entity.id
_entity.type
_entity.pdbx_description
1 polymer ?
#
loop_
_entity_poly.entity_id
_entity_poly.type
_entity_poly.pdbx_seq_one_letter_code
_entity_poly.pdbx_strand_id
1 'polypeptide(L)' 'FVPKIKLEIAVTDAAAAGVVEAITKAARTGKIGDGKVFVLDLEQALRVRTGETNEEAL' A
#
# COMPACT_ATOMS: atom_id res chain seq x y z
N PHE A 1 -21.07 -0.67 -15.26
CA PHE A 1 -19.68 -0.32 -15.00
C PHE A 1 -19.59 0.72 -13.89
N VAL A 2 -18.82 0.43 -12.86
CA VAL A 2 -18.61 1.33 -11.73
C VAL A 2 -17.11 1.65 -11.65
N PRO A 3 -16.73 2.92 -11.78
CA PRO A 3 -15.33 3.31 -11.65
C PRO A 3 -14.79 2.96 -10.26
N LYS A 4 -13.54 2.50 -10.21
CA LYS A 4 -12.86 2.18 -8.95
C LYS A 4 -11.46 2.73 -8.97
N ILE A 5 -10.93 3.00 -7.79
CA ILE A 5 -9.57 3.50 -7.63
C ILE A 5 -8.72 2.37 -7.06
N LYS A 6 -7.56 2.14 -7.67
CA LYS A 6 -6.56 1.23 -7.16
C LYS A 6 -5.39 2.03 -6.61
N LEU A 7 -5.01 1.75 -5.36
CA LEU A 7 -3.83 2.35 -4.74
C LEU A 7 -2.77 1.27 -4.54
N GLU A 8 -1.53 1.59 -4.87
CA GLU A 8 -0.39 0.72 -4.61
C GLU A 8 0.60 1.49 -3.75
N ILE A 9 0.92 0.94 -2.58
CA ILE A 9 1.78 1.61 -1.62
C ILE A 9 2.85 0.63 -1.17
N ALA A 10 4.11 1.00 -1.41
CA ALA A 10 5.26 0.22 -0.95
C ALA A 10 5.77 0.79 0.36
N VAL A 11 5.91 -0.06 1.37
CA VAL A 11 6.33 0.36 2.71
C VAL A 11 7.30 -0.67 3.30
N THR A 12 7.99 -0.27 4.34
CA THR A 12 8.82 -1.22 5.10
C THR A 12 7.93 -2.17 5.89
N ASP A 13 8.47 -3.33 6.24
CA ASP A 13 7.74 -4.30 7.06
C ASP A 13 7.29 -3.70 8.39
N ALA A 14 8.14 -2.87 9.00
CA ALA A 14 7.83 -2.25 10.27
C ALA A 14 6.62 -1.30 10.18
N ALA A 15 6.41 -0.67 9.03
CA ALA A 15 5.33 0.28 8.82
C ALA A 15 4.04 -0.36 8.30
N ALA A 16 4.11 -1.60 7.79
CA ALA A 16 3.00 -2.21 7.05
C ALA A 16 1.69 -2.26 7.83
N ALA A 17 1.72 -2.73 9.08
CA ALA A 17 0.50 -2.86 9.88
C ALA A 17 -0.16 -1.50 10.14
N GLY A 18 0.64 -0.48 10.43
CA GLY A 18 0.12 0.87 10.66
C GLY A 18 -0.48 1.49 9.40
N VAL A 19 0.12 1.23 8.25
CA VAL A 19 -0.39 1.72 6.97
C VAL A 19 -1.73 1.06 6.63
N VAL A 20 -1.83 -0.25 6.80
CA VAL A 20 -3.09 -0.97 6.57
C VAL A 20 -4.19 -0.43 7.48
N GLU A 21 -3.89 -0.21 8.76
CA GLU A 21 -4.84 0.35 9.70
C GLU A 21 -5.29 1.75 9.29
N ALA A 22 -4.36 2.60 8.91
CA ALA A 22 -4.67 3.97 8.50
C ALA A 22 -5.57 4.01 7.26
N ILE A 23 -5.26 3.18 6.26
CA ILE A 23 -6.06 3.09 5.03
C ILE A 23 -7.46 2.57 5.35
N THR A 24 -7.55 1.52 6.15
CA THR A 24 -8.83 0.92 6.51
C THR A 24 -9.71 1.94 7.24
N LYS A 25 -9.13 2.67 8.17
CA LYS A 25 -9.84 3.69 8.93
C LYS A 25 -10.37 4.81 8.05
N ALA A 26 -9.56 5.26 7.10
CA ALA A 26 -9.93 6.34 6.19
C ALA A 26 -10.98 5.91 5.16
N ALA A 27 -10.90 4.66 4.69
CA ALA A 27 -11.76 4.18 3.61
C ALA A 27 -13.08 3.57 4.08
N ARG A 28 -13.16 3.16 5.34
CA ARG A 28 -14.35 2.45 5.84
C ARG A 28 -15.53 3.39 6.00
N THR A 29 -16.62 3.05 5.33
CA THR A 29 -17.90 3.75 5.49
C THR A 29 -18.98 2.85 6.10
N GLY A 30 -18.73 1.54 6.18
CA GLY A 30 -19.71 0.56 6.61
C GLY A 30 -20.68 0.14 5.54
N LYS A 31 -20.47 0.62 4.31
CA LYS A 31 -21.35 0.31 3.18
C LYS A 31 -20.71 -0.71 2.24
N ILE A 32 -21.54 -1.39 1.47
CA ILE A 32 -21.07 -2.29 0.41
C ILE A 32 -20.28 -1.44 -0.60
N GLY A 33 -19.10 -1.93 -0.98
CA GLY A 33 -18.27 -1.22 -1.95
C GLY A 33 -17.12 -0.43 -1.35
N ASP A 34 -16.90 -0.54 -0.03
CA ASP A 34 -15.74 0.09 0.64
C ASP A 34 -14.40 -0.39 0.08
N GLY A 35 -14.40 -1.59 -0.52
CA GLY A 35 -13.20 -2.10 -1.17
C GLY A 35 -12.47 -3.15 -0.37
N LYS A 36 -11.25 -3.42 -0.83
CA LYS A 36 -10.41 -4.48 -0.25
C LYS A 36 -8.98 -3.99 -0.15
N VAL A 37 -8.25 -4.54 0.81
CA VAL A 37 -6.82 -4.31 0.97
C VAL A 37 -6.11 -5.65 0.85
N PHE A 38 -5.11 -5.70 -0.04
CA PHE A 38 -4.23 -6.85 -0.18
C PHE A 38 -2.84 -6.46 0.26
N VAL A 39 -2.20 -7.31 1.04
CA VAL A 39 -0.82 -7.10 1.49
C VAL A 39 0.04 -8.19 0.85
N LEU A 40 1.03 -7.77 0.08
CA LEU A 40 1.90 -8.67 -0.67
C LEU A 40 3.35 -8.40 -0.32
N ASP A 41 4.15 -9.45 -0.33
CA ASP A 41 5.58 -9.31 -0.17
C ASP A 41 6.18 -8.62 -1.39
N LEU A 42 7.03 -7.66 -1.16
CA LEU A 42 7.78 -6.98 -2.19
C LEU A 42 9.19 -7.57 -2.24
N GLU A 43 9.49 -8.25 -3.32
CA GLU A 43 10.76 -8.94 -3.47
C GLU A 43 11.94 -7.97 -3.57
N GLN A 44 11.75 -6.89 -4.32
CA GLN A 44 12.81 -5.91 -4.55
C GLN A 44 12.20 -4.55 -4.87
N ALA A 45 12.81 -3.50 -4.35
CA ALA A 45 12.53 -2.13 -4.72
C ALA A 45 13.83 -1.48 -5.18
N LEU A 46 13.77 -0.64 -6.21
CA LEU A 46 14.92 0.07 -6.72
C LEU A 46 14.50 1.49 -7.07
N ARG A 47 15.23 2.46 -6.54
CA ARG A 47 15.06 3.86 -6.95
C ARG A 47 15.95 4.11 -8.16
N VAL A 48 15.34 4.34 -9.29
CA VAL A 48 16.06 4.41 -10.58
C VAL A 48 17.13 5.51 -10.59
N ARG A 49 16.79 6.69 -10.08
CA ARG A 49 17.71 7.83 -10.13
C ARG A 49 18.97 7.62 -9.30
N THR A 50 18.84 7.05 -8.11
CA THR A 50 19.94 6.94 -7.15
C THR A 50 20.56 5.55 -7.09
N GLY A 51 19.86 4.52 -7.56
CA GLY A 51 20.29 3.13 -7.44
C GLY A 51 20.08 2.53 -6.06
N GLU A 52 19.46 3.26 -5.14
CA GLU A 52 19.15 2.73 -3.82
C GLU A 52 18.17 1.56 -3.94
N THR A 53 18.32 0.57 -3.05
CA THR A 53 17.50 -0.64 -3.11
C THR A 53 16.79 -0.91 -1.80
N ASN A 54 15.68 -1.65 -1.90
CA ASN A 54 14.90 -2.14 -0.78
C ASN A 54 14.48 -1.03 0.20
N GLU A 55 14.81 -1.12 1.48
CA GLU A 55 14.38 -0.13 2.46
C GLU A 55 14.83 1.28 2.12
N GLU A 56 16.03 1.42 1.57
CA GLU A 56 16.57 2.73 1.21
C GLU A 56 15.84 3.34 0.01
N ALA A 57 15.18 2.51 -0.81
CA ALA A 57 14.39 2.96 -1.94
C ALA A 57 12.97 3.36 -1.56
N LEU A 58 12.53 2.98 -0.39
CA LEU A 58 11.17 3.27 0.10
C LEU A 58 11.11 4.63 0.86
#